data_2bc73bbff3dd63d71d0103ba5f069fad
#
_entry.id   2bc73bbff3dd63d71d0103ba5f069fad
#
_cell.length_a   1.000
_cell.length_b   1.000
_cell.length_c   1.000
_cell.angle_alpha   90.00
_cell.angle_beta   90.00
_cell.angle_gamma   90.00
#
_symmetry.space_group_name_H-M   'P 1'
#
loop_
_entity.id
_entity.type
_entity.pdbx_description
1 polymer ?
#
loop_
_entity_poly.entity_id
_entity_poly.type
_entity_poly.pdbx_seq_one_letter_code
_entity_poly.pdbx_strand_id
1 'polypeptide(L)'
;KHPQVCFAAETLGCTAEQTRATAQAGFDFIFNSSKWWNYSDGWLLESYQATRTVAPSISFPESHDTGRLAEEVQGNVDALKQRYLFAALFSSGVMIPSGFEFGMRKPMHVVNSRPEDWCETGPDLREYIRRVNAIKAAHPVFQEEGPTQVLPFQNPNILLLRKSSDKRRGEALLILNKDVWHHQEYYVDSLRHVVPSSGALRDVSPEYPLDQLHEPFHYALRPGQGIVIVGPSA
;
A
#
# COMPACT_ATOMS: atom_id res chain seq x y z
N LYS A 1 11.98 -23.13 -23.84
CA LYS A 1 11.06 -22.11 -23.34
C LYS A 1 10.17 -22.76 -22.29
N HIS A 2 10.00 -22.11 -21.15
CA HIS A 2 9.18 -22.59 -20.03
C HIS A 2 8.04 -21.59 -19.80
N PRO A 3 6.90 -21.74 -20.48
CA PRO A 3 5.82 -20.74 -20.46
C PRO A 3 5.19 -20.53 -19.09
N GLN A 4 5.44 -21.45 -18.14
CA GLN A 4 4.95 -21.33 -16.75
C GLN A 4 5.91 -20.57 -15.82
N VAL A 5 7.08 -20.15 -16.30
CA VAL A 5 8.03 -19.37 -15.49
C VAL A 5 7.60 -17.91 -15.49
N CYS A 6 7.50 -17.34 -14.30
CA CYS A 6 7.21 -15.94 -14.08
C CYS A 6 8.53 -15.19 -13.80
N PHE A 7 8.74 -14.07 -14.48
CA PHE A 7 9.92 -13.24 -14.32
C PHE A 7 9.53 -11.93 -13.60
N ALA A 8 10.21 -11.65 -12.50
CA ALA A 8 10.09 -10.40 -11.79
C ALA A 8 11.42 -9.64 -11.87
N ALA A 9 11.36 -8.35 -12.18
CA ALA A 9 12.53 -7.48 -12.21
C ALA A 9 12.56 -6.57 -11.01
N GLU A 10 13.71 -6.47 -10.37
CA GLU A 10 13.97 -5.45 -9.37
C GLU A 10 14.44 -4.17 -10.07
N THR A 11 13.71 -3.07 -9.84
CA THR A 11 13.98 -1.77 -10.46
C THR A 11 14.29 -0.70 -9.43
N LEU A 12 14.81 -1.12 -8.26
CA LEU A 12 15.14 -0.21 -7.16
C LEU A 12 16.30 0.72 -7.56
N GLY A 13 16.11 2.02 -7.32
CA GLY A 13 17.10 3.03 -7.70
C GLY A 13 17.13 3.40 -9.19
N CYS A 14 16.29 2.77 -10.02
CA CYS A 14 16.14 3.15 -11.43
C CYS A 14 15.32 4.43 -11.58
N THR A 15 15.64 5.21 -12.62
CA THR A 15 14.76 6.29 -13.07
C THR A 15 13.46 5.74 -13.64
N ALA A 16 12.42 6.59 -13.77
CA ALA A 16 11.15 6.16 -14.37
C ALA A 16 11.33 5.62 -15.81
N GLU A 17 12.25 6.21 -16.58
CA GLU A 17 12.58 5.74 -17.92
C GLU A 17 13.24 4.36 -17.92
N GLN A 18 14.23 4.16 -17.04
CA GLN A 18 14.90 2.86 -16.87
C GLN A 18 13.92 1.78 -16.41
N THR A 19 13.07 2.11 -15.44
CA THR A 19 12.01 1.22 -14.94
C THR A 19 11.05 0.83 -16.06
N ARG A 20 10.64 1.78 -16.89
CA ARG A 20 9.78 1.51 -18.06
C ARG A 20 10.48 0.63 -19.10
N ALA A 21 11.73 0.92 -19.42
CA ALA A 21 12.52 0.11 -20.36
C ALA A 21 12.65 -1.34 -19.87
N THR A 22 12.91 -1.52 -18.57
CA THR A 22 12.96 -2.84 -17.93
C THR A 22 11.60 -3.55 -18.04
N ALA A 23 10.50 -2.87 -17.71
CA ALA A 23 9.16 -3.44 -17.82
C ALA A 23 8.86 -3.89 -19.27
N GLN A 24 9.25 -3.08 -20.27
CA GLN A 24 9.07 -3.40 -21.70
C GLN A 24 9.93 -4.58 -22.18
N ALA A 25 10.95 -4.98 -21.43
CA ALA A 25 11.80 -6.13 -21.77
C ALA A 25 11.08 -7.49 -21.59
N GLY A 26 9.83 -7.52 -21.12
CA GLY A 26 8.98 -8.71 -21.03
C GLY A 26 9.00 -9.38 -19.67
N PHE A 27 9.22 -8.65 -18.60
CA PHE A 27 9.00 -9.13 -17.24
C PHE A 27 7.51 -9.17 -16.92
N ASP A 28 7.10 -10.19 -16.17
CA ASP A 28 5.71 -10.36 -15.72
C ASP A 28 5.37 -9.41 -14.56
N PHE A 29 6.38 -9.05 -13.75
CA PHE A 29 6.26 -8.11 -12.63
C PHE A 29 7.51 -7.25 -12.49
N ILE A 30 7.35 -6.06 -11.91
CA ILE A 30 8.44 -5.17 -11.49
C ILE A 30 8.28 -4.81 -10.01
N PHE A 31 9.38 -4.82 -9.26
CA PHE A 31 9.39 -4.26 -7.91
C PHE A 31 9.54 -2.74 -7.99
N ASN A 32 8.69 -2.02 -7.27
CA ASN A 32 8.78 -0.57 -7.20
C ASN A 32 9.45 -0.09 -5.90
N SER A 33 9.78 1.20 -5.85
CA SER A 33 10.47 1.81 -4.72
C SER A 33 9.53 2.33 -3.61
N SER A 34 8.35 1.71 -3.43
CA SER A 34 7.30 2.18 -2.50
C SER A 34 7.74 2.30 -1.05
N LYS A 35 8.70 1.48 -0.59
CA LYS A 35 9.28 1.56 0.75
C LYS A 35 9.77 2.96 1.11
N TRP A 36 10.40 3.64 0.16
CA TRP A 36 11.04 4.95 0.42
C TRP A 36 10.12 6.15 0.17
N TRP A 37 8.89 5.90 -0.22
CA TRP A 37 7.98 7.01 -0.46
C TRP A 37 7.55 7.67 0.85
N ASN A 38 7.65 9.00 0.87
CA ASN A 38 7.29 9.84 2.02
C ASN A 38 5.82 10.28 2.03
N TYR A 39 4.99 9.70 1.14
CA TYR A 39 3.58 10.03 0.96
C TYR A 39 3.30 11.46 0.46
N SER A 40 4.30 12.15 -0.08
CA SER A 40 4.18 13.55 -0.51
C SER A 40 4.79 13.82 -1.88
N ASP A 41 5.99 13.29 -2.16
CA ASP A 41 6.71 13.54 -3.40
C ASP A 41 6.07 12.82 -4.59
N GLY A 42 6.10 13.44 -5.78
CA GLY A 42 5.45 12.92 -6.98
C GLY A 42 6.12 11.69 -7.60
N TRP A 43 7.41 11.45 -7.31
CA TRP A 43 8.24 10.49 -8.04
C TRP A 43 7.70 9.05 -8.07
N LEU A 44 7.04 8.56 -6.99
CA LEU A 44 6.47 7.21 -6.98
C LEU A 44 5.28 7.11 -7.93
N LEU A 45 4.40 8.12 -7.90
CA LEU A 45 3.22 8.17 -8.79
C LEU A 45 3.65 8.34 -10.25
N GLU A 46 4.67 9.14 -10.53
CA GLU A 46 5.24 9.32 -11.89
C GLU A 46 5.79 7.99 -12.41
N SER A 47 6.60 7.29 -11.61
CA SER A 47 7.12 5.97 -11.96
C SER A 47 5.99 4.95 -12.18
N TYR A 48 5.00 4.93 -11.29
CA TYR A 48 3.83 4.08 -11.42
C TYR A 48 3.05 4.36 -12.72
N GLN A 49 2.77 5.62 -13.04
CA GLN A 49 2.07 5.98 -14.27
C GLN A 49 2.85 5.59 -15.54
N ALA A 50 4.19 5.68 -15.50
CA ALA A 50 5.04 5.32 -16.62
C ALA A 50 5.03 3.80 -16.92
N THR A 51 4.71 2.96 -15.94
CA THR A 51 4.85 1.50 -16.04
C THR A 51 3.57 0.71 -15.91
N ARG A 52 2.51 1.25 -15.27
CA ARG A 52 1.28 0.53 -14.91
C ARG A 52 0.57 -0.19 -16.06
N THR A 53 0.73 0.30 -17.29
CA THR A 53 0.14 -0.33 -18.50
C THR A 53 1.09 -1.32 -19.19
N VAL A 54 2.32 -1.47 -18.68
CA VAL A 54 3.35 -2.33 -19.28
C VAL A 54 3.54 -3.60 -18.48
N ALA A 55 3.77 -3.48 -17.17
CA ALA A 55 3.92 -4.61 -16.26
C ALA A 55 3.33 -4.28 -14.89
N PRO A 56 2.64 -5.23 -14.24
CA PRO A 56 2.16 -5.09 -12.87
C PRO A 56 3.32 -4.85 -11.90
N SER A 57 3.08 -4.06 -10.87
CA SER A 57 4.09 -3.76 -9.86
C SER A 57 3.88 -4.53 -8.56
N ILE A 58 4.99 -4.72 -7.84
CA ILE A 58 5.03 -5.30 -6.48
C ILE A 58 5.55 -4.21 -5.55
N SER A 59 4.74 -3.84 -4.56
CA SER A 59 5.12 -2.94 -3.48
C SER A 59 5.56 -3.70 -2.24
N PHE A 60 6.37 -3.08 -1.41
CA PHE A 60 6.83 -3.70 -0.16
C PHE A 60 7.14 -2.63 0.89
N PRO A 61 6.91 -2.93 2.20
CA PRO A 61 7.30 -2.06 3.30
C PRO A 61 8.78 -2.18 3.66
N GLU A 62 9.38 -3.33 3.37
CA GLU A 62 10.81 -3.65 3.52
C GLU A 62 11.20 -4.80 2.58
N SER A 63 12.49 -4.99 2.32
CA SER A 63 13.03 -6.11 1.57
C SER A 63 14.22 -6.73 2.28
N HIS A 64 14.79 -7.80 1.72
CA HIS A 64 16.01 -8.44 2.24
C HIS A 64 17.26 -7.56 2.12
N ASP A 65 17.23 -6.55 1.23
CA ASP A 65 18.34 -5.61 1.00
C ASP A 65 18.18 -4.30 1.79
N THR A 66 17.10 -4.17 2.57
CA THR A 66 16.85 -2.97 3.38
C THR A 66 17.01 -3.27 4.87
N GLY A 67 17.15 -2.21 5.68
CA GLY A 67 16.94 -2.34 7.12
C GLY A 67 15.52 -2.83 7.43
N ARG A 68 15.37 -3.50 8.56
CA ARG A 68 14.05 -3.93 9.05
C ARG A 68 13.25 -2.69 9.41
N LEU A 69 12.03 -2.60 8.89
CA LEU A 69 11.15 -1.47 9.19
C LEU A 69 10.87 -1.34 10.68
N ALA A 70 10.72 -2.46 11.38
CA ALA A 70 10.52 -2.45 12.84
C ALA A 70 11.67 -1.83 13.61
N GLU A 71 12.91 -1.91 13.11
CA GLU A 71 14.05 -1.22 13.69
C GLU A 71 14.04 0.27 13.34
N GLU A 72 13.80 0.61 12.07
CA GLU A 72 13.74 2.00 11.59
C GLU A 72 12.67 2.82 12.33
N VAL A 73 11.52 2.21 12.65
CA VAL A 73 10.42 2.87 13.37
C VAL A 73 10.41 2.60 14.88
N GLN A 74 11.50 2.06 15.41
CA GLN A 74 11.68 1.77 16.85
C GLN A 74 10.55 0.91 17.44
N GLY A 75 10.00 -0.01 16.64
CA GLY A 75 8.92 -0.89 17.04
C GLY A 75 7.52 -0.27 17.04
N ASN A 76 7.36 0.93 16.47
CA ASN A 76 6.04 1.55 16.36
C ASN A 76 5.11 0.68 15.48
N VAL A 77 4.11 0.07 16.11
CA VAL A 77 3.15 -0.85 15.48
C VAL A 77 2.29 -0.14 14.44
N ASP A 78 1.91 1.09 14.71
CA ASP A 78 1.05 1.87 13.82
C ASP A 78 1.80 2.22 12.53
N ALA A 79 3.11 2.49 12.62
CA ALA A 79 3.96 2.68 11.45
C ALA A 79 4.09 1.38 10.62
N LEU A 80 4.25 0.23 11.25
CA LEU A 80 4.31 -1.07 10.56
C LEU A 80 3.00 -1.35 9.80
N LYS A 81 1.88 -1.16 10.48
CA LYS A 81 0.54 -1.33 9.90
C LYS A 81 0.28 -0.37 8.74
N GLN A 82 0.62 0.90 8.93
CA GLN A 82 0.50 1.95 7.92
C GLN A 82 1.25 1.58 6.64
N ARG A 83 2.52 1.21 6.77
CA ARG A 83 3.38 0.86 5.63
C ARG A 83 2.90 -0.39 4.91
N TYR A 84 2.44 -1.40 5.65
CA TYR A 84 1.88 -2.60 5.04
C TYR A 84 0.58 -2.32 4.29
N LEU A 85 -0.36 -1.58 4.91
CA LEU A 85 -1.62 -1.20 4.27
C LEU A 85 -1.38 -0.48 2.95
N PHE A 86 -0.49 0.52 2.97
CA PHE A 86 -0.13 1.25 1.76
C PHE A 86 0.46 0.31 0.70
N ALA A 87 1.48 -0.48 1.04
CA ALA A 87 2.13 -1.37 0.07
C ALA A 87 1.14 -2.38 -0.53
N ALA A 88 0.27 -2.97 0.29
CA ALA A 88 -0.70 -3.96 -0.16
C ALA A 88 -1.77 -3.37 -1.10
N LEU A 89 -2.23 -2.14 -0.88
CA LEU A 89 -3.33 -1.55 -1.63
C LEU A 89 -2.87 -0.66 -2.79
N PHE A 90 -1.62 -0.22 -2.80
CA PHE A 90 -1.07 0.61 -3.88
C PHE A 90 -0.86 -0.18 -5.17
N SER A 91 -0.11 -1.28 -5.13
CA SER A 91 0.22 -2.13 -6.28
C SER A 91 -0.64 -3.39 -6.35
N SER A 92 -0.68 -4.02 -7.53
CA SER A 92 -1.34 -5.32 -7.69
C SER A 92 -0.64 -6.44 -6.92
N GLY A 93 0.68 -6.38 -6.79
CA GLY A 93 1.49 -7.28 -5.95
C GLY A 93 1.89 -6.66 -4.61
N VAL A 94 2.12 -7.47 -3.61
CA VAL A 94 2.73 -7.09 -2.34
C VAL A 94 3.73 -8.15 -1.89
N MET A 95 4.88 -7.71 -1.40
CA MET A 95 5.91 -8.59 -0.84
C MET A 95 6.24 -8.15 0.59
N ILE A 96 6.45 -9.13 1.45
CA ILE A 96 7.08 -8.96 2.77
C ILE A 96 8.15 -10.03 2.95
N PRO A 97 9.33 -9.73 3.49
CA PRO A 97 10.29 -10.74 3.89
C PRO A 97 9.85 -11.43 5.18
N SER A 98 10.29 -12.67 5.37
CA SER A 98 10.03 -13.44 6.60
C SER A 98 10.41 -12.65 7.85
N GLY A 99 9.53 -12.67 8.85
CA GLY A 99 9.70 -11.95 10.11
C GLY A 99 9.09 -10.55 10.15
N PHE A 100 8.65 -9.99 9.01
CA PHE A 100 7.88 -8.74 9.01
C PHE A 100 6.59 -8.91 9.83
N GLU A 101 5.93 -10.05 9.68
CA GLU A 101 4.70 -10.40 10.38
C GLU A 101 4.84 -10.50 11.91
N PHE A 102 6.05 -10.57 12.39
CA PHE A 102 6.40 -10.57 13.83
C PHE A 102 7.16 -9.31 14.25
N GLY A 103 7.21 -8.28 13.40
CA GLY A 103 7.94 -7.05 13.68
C GLY A 103 9.40 -7.28 14.06
N MET A 104 10.05 -8.25 13.40
CA MET A 104 11.47 -8.55 13.64
C MET A 104 12.33 -7.32 13.36
N ARG A 105 13.23 -7.00 14.31
CA ARG A 105 14.21 -5.91 14.15
C ARG A 105 15.55 -6.39 13.61
N LYS A 106 15.90 -7.67 13.87
CA LYS A 106 17.16 -8.25 13.38
C LYS A 106 17.08 -8.49 11.88
N PRO A 107 18.03 -7.95 11.08
CA PRO A 107 18.10 -8.27 9.66
C PRO A 107 18.39 -9.76 9.45
N MET A 108 17.76 -10.34 8.44
CA MET A 108 18.04 -11.72 8.01
C MET A 108 18.98 -11.66 6.81
N HIS A 109 20.14 -12.28 6.93
CA HIS A 109 21.09 -12.35 5.84
C HIS A 109 20.73 -13.50 4.89
N VAL A 110 20.55 -13.21 3.60
CA VAL A 110 20.05 -14.15 2.60
C VAL A 110 20.87 -15.46 2.45
N VAL A 111 22.14 -15.44 2.87
CA VAL A 111 23.05 -16.60 2.76
C VAL A 111 23.38 -17.18 4.14
N ASN A 112 23.62 -16.35 5.14
CA ASN A 112 24.23 -16.75 6.41
C ASN A 112 23.22 -16.96 7.53
N SER A 113 21.99 -16.49 7.41
CA SER A 113 20.96 -16.68 8.44
C SER A 113 20.67 -18.16 8.67
N ARG A 114 20.46 -18.51 9.92
CA ARG A 114 20.15 -19.85 10.41
C ARG A 114 18.84 -19.81 11.19
N PRO A 115 18.18 -20.95 11.43
CA PRO A 115 16.96 -21.00 12.25
C PRO A 115 17.12 -20.35 13.63
N GLU A 116 18.32 -20.40 14.22
CA GLU A 116 18.64 -19.81 15.52
C GLU A 116 18.67 -18.27 15.50
N ASP A 117 18.75 -17.68 14.31
CA ASP A 117 18.68 -16.22 14.16
C ASP A 117 17.25 -15.70 14.21
N TRP A 118 16.27 -16.58 14.13
CA TRP A 118 14.87 -16.23 14.24
C TRP A 118 14.54 -15.72 15.64
N CYS A 119 13.89 -14.59 15.74
CA CYS A 119 13.41 -14.03 16.99
C CYS A 119 12.04 -13.38 16.83
N GLU A 120 11.08 -13.86 17.58
CA GLU A 120 9.73 -13.31 17.66
C GLU A 120 9.67 -12.31 18.80
N THR A 121 10.24 -11.12 18.60
CA THR A 121 10.40 -10.10 19.65
C THR A 121 9.53 -8.87 19.46
N GLY A 122 8.84 -8.79 18.33
CA GLY A 122 7.99 -7.67 17.96
C GLY A 122 6.50 -7.98 18.11
N PRO A 123 5.65 -7.07 17.63
CA PRO A 123 4.21 -7.27 17.59
C PRO A 123 3.82 -8.35 16.58
N ASP A 124 2.80 -9.12 16.91
CA ASP A 124 2.17 -10.06 15.96
C ASP A 124 1.24 -9.29 15.01
N LEU A 125 1.64 -9.17 13.74
CA LEU A 125 0.88 -8.49 12.70
C LEU A 125 0.07 -9.44 11.81
N ARG A 126 0.13 -10.76 12.03
CA ARG A 126 -0.47 -11.76 11.14
C ARG A 126 -1.95 -11.53 10.91
N GLU A 127 -2.69 -11.21 11.96
CA GLU A 127 -4.14 -10.95 11.82
C GLU A 127 -4.42 -9.67 11.03
N TYR A 128 -3.65 -8.61 11.25
CA TYR A 128 -3.75 -7.38 10.47
C TYR A 128 -3.44 -7.62 8.98
N ILE A 129 -2.34 -8.31 8.71
CA ILE A 129 -1.92 -8.71 7.36
C ILE A 129 -3.02 -9.53 6.68
N ARG A 130 -3.59 -10.51 7.39
CA ARG A 130 -4.70 -11.35 6.90
C ARG A 130 -5.91 -10.50 6.48
N ARG A 131 -6.30 -9.52 7.31
CA ARG A 131 -7.43 -8.61 7.01
C ARG A 131 -7.15 -7.75 5.80
N VAL A 132 -5.98 -7.12 5.71
CA VAL A 132 -5.59 -6.31 4.55
C VAL A 132 -5.58 -7.15 3.27
N ASN A 133 -5.03 -8.37 3.32
CA ASN A 133 -5.02 -9.29 2.18
C ASN A 133 -6.43 -9.72 1.78
N ALA A 134 -7.34 -9.91 2.73
CA ALA A 134 -8.74 -10.20 2.45
C ALA A 134 -9.44 -9.03 1.73
N ILE A 135 -9.18 -7.78 2.15
CA ILE A 135 -9.67 -6.59 1.46
C ILE A 135 -9.15 -6.56 0.02
N LYS A 136 -7.83 -6.75 -0.17
CA LYS A 136 -7.22 -6.81 -1.49
C LYS A 136 -7.85 -7.88 -2.37
N ALA A 137 -8.05 -9.08 -1.84
CA ALA A 137 -8.63 -10.20 -2.58
C ALA A 137 -10.12 -9.98 -2.94
N ALA A 138 -10.88 -9.29 -2.08
CA ALA A 138 -12.31 -9.03 -2.29
C ALA A 138 -12.58 -7.89 -3.29
N HIS A 139 -11.63 -7.00 -3.54
CA HIS A 139 -11.84 -5.79 -4.33
C HIS A 139 -10.88 -5.73 -5.52
N PRO A 140 -11.37 -5.97 -6.76
CA PRO A 140 -10.53 -6.00 -7.97
C PRO A 140 -9.71 -4.73 -8.22
N VAL A 141 -10.17 -3.56 -7.77
CA VAL A 141 -9.44 -2.29 -7.88
C VAL A 141 -8.05 -2.34 -7.24
N PHE A 142 -7.83 -3.21 -6.24
CA PHE A 142 -6.53 -3.42 -5.59
C PHE A 142 -5.69 -4.55 -6.22
N GLN A 143 -6.25 -5.29 -7.16
CA GLN A 143 -5.57 -6.40 -7.84
C GLN A 143 -5.07 -5.99 -9.24
N GLU A 144 -5.31 -4.77 -9.65
CA GLU A 144 -4.92 -4.24 -10.97
C GLU A 144 -4.15 -2.91 -10.82
N GLU A 145 -3.40 -2.58 -11.86
CA GLU A 145 -2.63 -1.33 -11.96
C GLU A 145 -3.50 -0.21 -12.55
N GLY A 146 -4.61 0.08 -11.91
CA GLY A 146 -5.54 1.11 -12.36
C GLY A 146 -5.02 2.55 -12.13
N PRO A 147 -5.68 3.56 -12.69
CA PRO A 147 -5.36 4.96 -12.44
C PRO A 147 -5.29 5.26 -10.94
N THR A 148 -4.20 5.83 -10.50
CA THR A 148 -3.96 6.14 -9.08
C THR A 148 -3.47 7.58 -8.97
N GLN A 149 -4.04 8.34 -8.04
CA GLN A 149 -3.69 9.74 -7.83
C GLN A 149 -3.79 10.14 -6.36
N VAL A 150 -2.92 11.06 -5.94
CA VAL A 150 -3.05 11.76 -4.67
C VAL A 150 -3.99 12.95 -4.87
N LEU A 151 -5.03 13.02 -4.05
CA LEU A 151 -5.94 14.17 -4.03
C LEU A 151 -5.40 15.25 -3.08
N PRO A 152 -5.53 16.54 -3.44
CA PRO A 152 -5.10 17.60 -2.55
C PRO A 152 -5.97 17.64 -1.30
N PHE A 153 -5.35 17.88 -0.15
CA PHE A 153 -6.03 18.09 1.11
C PHE A 153 -5.28 19.13 1.96
N GLN A 154 -6.02 19.93 2.73
CA GLN A 154 -5.44 21.03 3.50
C GLN A 154 -4.54 20.57 4.66
N ASN A 155 -4.79 19.37 5.23
CA ASN A 155 -3.95 18.83 6.28
C ASN A 155 -2.80 18.01 5.66
N PRO A 156 -1.53 18.48 5.76
CA PRO A 156 -0.40 17.80 5.14
C PRO A 156 -0.10 16.43 5.76
N ASN A 157 -0.65 16.12 6.94
CA ASN A 157 -0.48 14.83 7.60
C ASN A 157 -1.49 13.77 7.12
N ILE A 158 -2.41 14.14 6.23
CA ILE A 158 -3.35 13.18 5.64
C ILE A 158 -3.00 12.95 4.18
N LEU A 159 -2.90 11.70 3.79
CA LEU A 159 -2.83 11.27 2.41
C LEU A 159 -4.23 10.84 1.97
N LEU A 160 -4.69 11.39 0.85
CA LEU A 160 -5.85 10.90 0.11
C LEU A 160 -5.37 10.25 -1.17
N LEU A 161 -5.35 8.92 -1.21
CA LEU A 161 -4.95 8.17 -2.39
C LEU A 161 -6.17 7.53 -3.03
N ARG A 162 -6.60 8.05 -4.18
CA ARG A 162 -7.68 7.49 -4.97
C ARG A 162 -7.14 6.52 -6.01
N LYS A 163 -7.78 5.37 -6.12
CA LYS A 163 -7.49 4.37 -7.14
C LYS A 163 -8.77 3.97 -7.86
N SER A 164 -8.70 3.92 -9.18
CA SER A 164 -9.82 3.53 -10.05
C SER A 164 -9.47 2.26 -10.82
N SER A 165 -10.46 1.45 -11.15
CA SER A 165 -10.26 0.28 -12.01
C SER A 165 -10.32 0.68 -13.50
N ASP A 166 -9.31 0.33 -14.29
CA ASP A 166 -9.35 0.49 -15.75
C ASP A 166 -10.50 -0.32 -16.40
N LYS A 167 -10.90 -1.41 -15.75
CA LYS A 167 -11.99 -2.30 -16.23
C LYS A 167 -13.34 -1.94 -15.61
N ARG A 168 -13.48 -0.75 -15.02
CA ARG A 168 -14.70 -0.27 -14.35
C ARG A 168 -15.24 -1.24 -13.28
N ARG A 169 -14.34 -1.87 -12.52
CA ARG A 169 -14.70 -2.84 -11.49
C ARG A 169 -14.68 -2.28 -10.08
N GLY A 170 -14.52 -0.98 -9.92
CA GLY A 170 -14.58 -0.30 -8.63
C GLY A 170 -13.74 0.96 -8.55
N GLU A 171 -14.06 1.73 -7.53
CA GLU A 171 -13.33 2.89 -7.06
C GLU A 171 -12.89 2.66 -5.63
N ALA A 172 -11.74 3.18 -5.24
CA ALA A 172 -11.25 3.13 -3.88
C ALA A 172 -10.60 4.44 -3.46
N LEU A 173 -10.73 4.77 -2.19
CA LEU A 173 -10.01 5.85 -1.52
C LEU A 173 -9.33 5.30 -0.26
N LEU A 174 -8.03 5.48 -0.18
CA LEU A 174 -7.27 5.30 1.05
C LEU A 174 -7.09 6.68 1.69
N ILE A 175 -7.65 6.86 2.88
CA ILE A 175 -7.45 8.03 3.74
C ILE A 175 -6.44 7.60 4.80
N LEU A 176 -5.20 8.10 4.73
CA LEU A 176 -4.12 7.63 5.59
C LEU A 176 -3.58 8.77 6.45
N ASN A 177 -3.59 8.57 7.77
CA ASN A 177 -2.84 9.43 8.68
C ASN A 177 -1.35 9.12 8.53
N LYS A 178 -0.58 10.09 8.00
CA LYS A 178 0.88 9.94 7.82
C LYS A 178 1.63 10.06 9.14
N ASP A 179 1.04 10.74 10.12
CA ASP A 179 1.60 10.89 11.45
C ASP A 179 1.32 9.63 12.28
N VAL A 180 2.37 8.94 12.69
CA VAL A 180 2.28 7.70 13.46
C VAL A 180 2.31 7.94 14.98
N TRP A 181 2.22 9.21 15.40
CA TRP A 181 2.26 9.61 16.80
C TRP A 181 1.01 10.38 17.26
N HIS A 182 0.33 11.09 16.35
CA HIS A 182 -0.79 11.96 16.69
C HIS A 182 -2.04 11.67 15.86
N HIS A 183 -3.20 11.90 16.46
CA HIS A 183 -4.48 11.87 15.77
C HIS A 183 -4.53 12.99 14.73
N GLN A 184 -5.25 12.74 13.64
CA GLN A 184 -5.50 13.73 12.59
C GLN A 184 -6.99 13.75 12.23
N GLU A 185 -7.55 14.94 12.08
CA GLU A 185 -8.96 15.11 11.70
C GLU A 185 -9.09 15.16 10.18
N TYR A 186 -10.01 14.35 9.67
CA TYR A 186 -10.44 14.39 8.28
C TYR A 186 -11.91 14.79 8.20
N TYR A 187 -12.18 15.80 7.38
CA TYR A 187 -13.52 16.30 7.13
C TYR A 187 -13.74 16.54 5.63
N VAL A 188 -14.90 16.11 5.14
CA VAL A 188 -15.41 16.43 3.80
C VAL A 188 -16.93 16.47 3.84
N ASP A 189 -17.54 17.41 3.11
CA ASP A 189 -19.00 17.53 3.04
C ASP A 189 -19.66 16.27 2.46
N SER A 190 -19.02 15.67 1.46
CA SER A 190 -19.45 14.39 0.89
C SER A 190 -18.26 13.58 0.38
N LEU A 191 -18.19 12.31 0.75
CA LEU A 191 -17.22 11.38 0.21
C LEU A 191 -17.33 11.21 -1.30
N ARG A 192 -18.50 11.50 -1.90
CA ARG A 192 -18.69 11.45 -3.35
C ARG A 192 -17.91 12.53 -4.11
N HIS A 193 -17.49 13.59 -3.44
CA HIS A 193 -16.60 14.59 -4.04
C HIS A 193 -15.18 14.03 -4.28
N VAL A 194 -14.77 13.03 -3.50
CA VAL A 194 -13.42 12.44 -3.57
C VAL A 194 -13.42 11.03 -4.14
N VAL A 195 -14.55 10.32 -4.08
CA VAL A 195 -14.75 8.98 -4.67
C VAL A 195 -15.96 9.03 -5.61
N PRO A 196 -15.75 9.30 -6.90
CA PRO A 196 -16.84 9.20 -7.86
C PRO A 196 -17.29 7.74 -7.95
N SER A 197 -18.55 7.49 -7.63
CA SER A 197 -19.12 6.15 -7.60
C SER A 197 -20.58 6.18 -8.04
N SER A 198 -20.98 5.19 -8.82
CA SER A 198 -22.37 5.02 -9.28
C SER A 198 -23.29 4.41 -8.21
N GLY A 199 -22.75 3.93 -7.10
CA GLY A 199 -23.51 3.25 -6.04
C GLY A 199 -23.09 3.64 -4.63
N ALA A 200 -23.45 2.80 -3.66
CA ALA A 200 -23.13 3.01 -2.27
C ALA A 200 -21.64 2.84 -1.99
N LEU A 201 -21.07 3.79 -1.26
CA LEU A 201 -19.73 3.67 -0.70
C LEU A 201 -19.77 2.84 0.58
N ARG A 202 -18.70 2.07 0.83
CA ARG A 202 -18.54 1.25 2.03
C ARG A 202 -17.14 1.40 2.60
N ASP A 203 -17.06 1.44 3.92
CA ASP A 203 -15.80 1.31 4.64
C ASP A 203 -15.45 -0.18 4.76
N VAL A 204 -14.27 -0.53 4.29
CA VAL A 204 -13.72 -1.90 4.35
C VAL A 204 -12.39 -1.93 5.09
N SER A 205 -12.15 -0.94 5.95
CA SER A 205 -10.91 -0.80 6.71
C SER A 205 -10.55 -2.07 7.49
N PRO A 206 -9.27 -2.42 7.62
CA PRO A 206 -8.84 -3.63 8.32
C PRO A 206 -9.07 -3.55 9.83
N GLU A 207 -9.17 -2.33 10.36
CA GLU A 207 -9.46 -2.06 11.78
C GLU A 207 -10.53 -0.97 11.88
N TYR A 208 -11.45 -1.15 12.80
CA TYR A 208 -12.53 -0.19 13.12
C TYR A 208 -13.35 0.28 11.92
N PRO A 209 -13.80 -0.62 11.01
CA PRO A 209 -14.61 -0.21 9.88
C PRO A 209 -15.94 0.38 10.38
N LEU A 210 -16.40 1.42 9.68
CA LEU A 210 -17.68 2.05 9.96
C LEU A 210 -18.81 1.29 9.25
N ASP A 211 -19.87 0.97 9.98
CA ASP A 211 -21.06 0.33 9.40
C ASP A 211 -21.81 1.26 8.42
N GLN A 212 -21.75 2.56 8.69
CA GLN A 212 -22.40 3.58 7.87
C GLN A 212 -21.48 4.78 7.66
N LEU A 213 -21.49 5.30 6.45
CA LEU A 213 -20.79 6.52 6.07
C LEU A 213 -21.81 7.67 6.04
N HIS A 214 -21.74 8.54 7.03
CA HIS A 214 -22.62 9.70 7.14
C HIS A 214 -22.06 10.89 6.36
N GLU A 215 -22.93 11.79 5.93
CA GLU A 215 -22.56 13.08 5.34
C GLU A 215 -23.07 14.23 6.23
N PRO A 216 -22.24 15.23 6.54
CA PRO A 216 -20.83 15.34 6.20
C PRO A 216 -20.01 14.22 6.84
N PHE A 217 -18.91 13.79 6.18
CA PHE A 217 -18.00 12.78 6.70
C PHE A 217 -16.93 13.44 7.56
N HIS A 218 -16.93 13.12 8.84
CA HIS A 218 -15.94 13.60 9.81
C HIS A 218 -15.38 12.39 10.58
N TYR A 219 -14.05 12.30 10.64
CA TYR A 219 -13.39 11.18 11.32
C TYR A 219 -12.04 11.57 11.92
N ALA A 220 -11.85 11.22 13.20
CA ALA A 220 -10.57 11.36 13.89
C ALA A 220 -9.73 10.10 13.66
N LEU A 221 -8.78 10.18 12.70
CA LEU A 221 -7.85 9.09 12.43
C LEU A 221 -6.85 8.95 13.60
N ARG A 222 -6.68 7.75 14.07
CA ARG A 222 -5.63 7.40 15.04
C ARG A 222 -4.24 7.52 14.40
N PRO A 223 -3.15 7.54 15.19
CA PRO A 223 -1.79 7.49 14.66
C PRO A 223 -1.64 6.37 13.62
N GLY A 224 -1.09 6.70 12.46
CA GLY A 224 -0.85 5.72 11.39
C GLY A 224 -2.07 5.03 10.78
N GLN A 225 -3.28 5.34 11.23
CA GLN A 225 -4.50 4.66 10.77
C GLN A 225 -4.80 4.97 9.30
N GLY A 226 -5.22 3.95 8.57
CA GLY A 226 -5.80 4.09 7.24
C GLY A 226 -7.27 3.65 7.22
N ILE A 227 -8.12 4.48 6.60
CA ILE A 227 -9.50 4.14 6.24
C ILE A 227 -9.52 3.78 4.76
N VAL A 228 -10.24 2.71 4.43
CA VAL A 228 -10.37 2.20 3.06
C VAL A 228 -11.83 2.24 2.63
N ILE A 229 -12.16 3.23 1.80
CA ILE A 229 -13.51 3.38 1.25
C ILE A 229 -13.52 2.77 -0.16
N VAL A 230 -14.53 1.96 -0.45
CA VAL A 230 -14.73 1.37 -1.78
C VAL A 230 -16.14 1.59 -2.27
N GLY A 231 -16.29 1.63 -3.60
CA GLY A 231 -17.58 1.70 -4.26
C GLY A 231 -17.50 1.16 -5.68
N PRO A 232 -18.65 0.89 -6.34
CA PRO A 232 -18.66 0.57 -7.77
C PRO A 232 -18.16 1.77 -8.58
N SER A 233 -17.59 1.50 -9.76
CA SER A 233 -17.20 2.57 -10.69
C SER A 233 -18.39 3.43 -11.09
N ALA A 234 -18.12 4.71 -11.37
CA ALA A 234 -19.10 5.67 -11.88
C ALA A 234 -19.56 5.33 -13.31
#